data_e49ce900ae251b2e49350a2b5b2de2f1
#
_entry.id   e49ce900ae251b2e49350a2b5b2de2f1
#
_cell.length_a   1.000
_cell.length_b   1.000
_cell.length_c   1.000
_cell.angle_alpha   90.00
_cell.angle_beta   90.00
_cell.angle_gamma   90.00
#
_symmetry.space_group_name_H-M   'P 1'
#
loop_
_entity.id
_entity.type
_entity.pdbx_description
1 polymer ?
#
loop_
_entity_poly.entity_id
_entity_poly.type
_entity_poly.pdbx_seq_one_letter_code
_entity_poly.pdbx_strand_id
1 'polypeptide(L)'
;MNIRVAKSSDLDGILPLVQSVWTSVKSSLDLYLQFSNMDNDSSVMFVAEEHNIYIGFATVGLRFEYIEGTKTLPVAYLEEIAVKEEYTSKGVGKALINMCEKWAKEHCCTEFASDCSVDNVAGEHFHKATGFKEVSRNIHFLKPL
;
A
#
# COMPACT_ATOMS: atom_id res chain seq x y z
N MET A 1 -3.93 -9.17 -16.83
CA MET A 1 -3.91 -8.26 -15.67
C MET A 1 -3.37 -6.89 -16.08
N ASN A 2 -4.07 -5.85 -15.72
CA ASN A 2 -3.64 -4.47 -15.97
C ASN A 2 -3.48 -3.74 -14.62
N ILE A 3 -2.34 -3.04 -14.45
CA ILE A 3 -2.08 -2.23 -13.26
C ILE A 3 -1.87 -0.79 -13.71
N ARG A 4 -2.61 0.11 -13.12
CA ARG A 4 -2.59 1.54 -13.45
C ARG A 4 -2.89 2.41 -12.23
N VAL A 5 -2.64 3.70 -12.38
CA VAL A 5 -3.03 4.69 -11.36
C VAL A 5 -4.55 4.71 -11.23
N ALA A 6 -5.02 4.72 -9.99
CA ALA A 6 -6.45 4.79 -9.70
C ALA A 6 -7.03 6.15 -10.08
N LYS A 7 -8.27 6.13 -10.50
CA LYS A 7 -9.11 7.32 -10.77
C LYS A 7 -10.25 7.35 -9.75
N SER A 8 -10.86 8.51 -9.58
CA SER A 8 -12.03 8.64 -8.69
C SER A 8 -13.16 7.69 -9.06
N SER A 9 -13.31 7.38 -10.37
CA SER A 9 -14.31 6.42 -10.85
C SER A 9 -14.06 4.96 -10.44
N ASP A 10 -12.87 4.64 -9.96
CA ASP A 10 -12.53 3.28 -9.50
C ASP A 10 -12.97 3.04 -8.04
N LEU A 11 -13.16 4.09 -7.25
CA LEU A 11 -13.24 4.01 -5.80
C LEU A 11 -14.38 3.13 -5.30
N ASP A 12 -15.57 3.23 -5.90
CA ASP A 12 -16.70 2.39 -5.51
C ASP A 12 -16.41 0.90 -5.76
N GLY A 13 -15.73 0.59 -6.87
CA GLY A 13 -15.41 -0.79 -7.24
C GLY A 13 -14.33 -1.42 -6.35
N ILE A 14 -13.38 -0.63 -5.84
CA ILE A 14 -12.31 -1.13 -4.98
C ILE A 14 -12.63 -1.05 -3.49
N LEU A 15 -13.75 -0.43 -3.12
CA LEU A 15 -14.10 -0.19 -1.71
C LEU A 15 -14.00 -1.45 -0.83
N PRO A 16 -14.52 -2.62 -1.22
CA PRO A 16 -14.40 -3.81 -0.39
C PRO A 16 -12.95 -4.24 -0.14
N LEU A 17 -12.08 -4.11 -1.14
CA LEU A 17 -10.65 -4.40 -1.00
C LEU A 17 -9.97 -3.41 -0.04
N VAL A 18 -10.28 -2.13 -0.19
CA VAL A 18 -9.74 -1.08 0.68
C VAL A 18 -10.15 -1.31 2.13
N GLN A 19 -11.43 -1.62 2.37
CA GLN A 19 -11.96 -1.88 3.71
C GLN A 19 -11.33 -3.10 4.38
N SER A 20 -10.81 -4.06 3.60
CA SER A 20 -10.17 -5.25 4.16
C SER A 20 -8.84 -4.95 4.87
N VAL A 21 -8.18 -3.83 4.54
CA VAL A 21 -6.88 -3.46 5.10
C VAL A 21 -6.83 -2.05 5.70
N TRP A 22 -7.73 -1.17 5.29
CA TRP A 22 -7.76 0.23 5.74
C TRP A 22 -8.97 0.45 6.64
N THR A 23 -8.77 0.24 7.93
CA THR A 23 -9.85 0.20 8.93
C THR A 23 -10.55 1.54 9.15
N SER A 24 -9.90 2.66 8.84
CA SER A 24 -10.52 4.00 8.94
C SER A 24 -11.51 4.31 7.81
N VAL A 25 -11.49 3.53 6.73
CA VAL A 25 -12.43 3.68 5.62
C VAL A 25 -13.67 2.83 5.89
N LYS A 26 -14.75 3.47 6.29
CA LYS A 26 -16.02 2.82 6.66
C LYS A 26 -17.11 2.97 5.61
N SER A 27 -16.92 3.87 4.65
CA SER A 27 -17.91 4.17 3.61
C SER A 27 -17.23 4.65 2.33
N SER A 28 -18.01 4.73 1.24
CA SER A 28 -17.55 5.32 -0.03
C SER A 28 -17.08 6.76 0.17
N LEU A 29 -17.77 7.53 1.02
CA LEU A 29 -17.38 8.92 1.30
C LEU A 29 -16.02 8.99 1.98
N ASP A 30 -15.77 8.12 2.97
CA ASP A 30 -14.46 8.07 3.64
C ASP A 30 -13.34 7.81 2.63
N LEU A 31 -13.52 6.85 1.74
CA LEU A 31 -12.54 6.53 0.70
C LEU A 31 -12.34 7.72 -0.25
N TYR A 32 -13.44 8.34 -0.68
CA TYR A 32 -13.37 9.50 -1.57
C TYR A 32 -12.58 10.65 -0.93
N LEU A 33 -12.84 10.93 0.35
CA LEU A 33 -12.12 11.98 1.09
C LEU A 33 -10.64 11.66 1.24
N GLN A 34 -10.29 10.42 1.59
CA GLN A 34 -8.90 9.98 1.66
C GLN A 34 -8.20 10.10 0.30
N PHE A 35 -8.84 9.65 -0.74
CA PHE A 35 -8.29 9.72 -2.10
C PHE A 35 -8.11 11.17 -2.56
N SER A 36 -9.08 12.05 -2.32
CA SER A 36 -9.00 13.46 -2.72
C SER A 36 -7.96 14.25 -1.94
N ASN A 37 -7.59 13.80 -0.74
CA ASN A 37 -6.54 14.41 0.07
C ASN A 37 -5.13 13.89 -0.30
N MET A 38 -5.02 12.89 -1.17
CA MET A 38 -3.72 12.43 -1.64
C MET A 38 -3.08 13.48 -2.54
N ASP A 39 -1.84 13.83 -2.23
CA ASP A 39 -1.02 14.70 -3.06
C ASP A 39 -0.31 13.83 -4.11
N ASN A 40 -0.64 14.00 -5.38
CA ASN A 40 -0.07 13.21 -6.47
C ASN A 40 1.46 13.31 -6.60
N ASP A 41 2.07 14.37 -6.06
CA ASP A 41 3.52 14.51 -6.04
C ASP A 41 4.17 13.69 -4.92
N SER A 42 3.41 13.31 -3.90
CA SER A 42 3.94 12.61 -2.73
C SER A 42 3.26 11.28 -2.41
N SER A 43 2.22 10.91 -3.14
CA SER A 43 1.54 9.62 -2.95
C SER A 43 0.73 9.21 -4.19
N VAL A 44 0.51 7.92 -4.34
CA VAL A 44 -0.28 7.38 -5.46
C VAL A 44 -0.98 6.10 -5.03
N MET A 45 -2.15 5.86 -5.61
CA MET A 45 -2.88 4.61 -5.50
C MET A 45 -2.86 3.90 -6.86
N PHE A 46 -2.44 2.64 -6.86
CA PHE A 46 -2.51 1.75 -8.02
C PHE A 46 -3.66 0.77 -7.85
N VAL A 47 -4.34 0.47 -8.95
CA VAL A 47 -5.35 -0.58 -9.03
C VAL A 47 -4.90 -1.65 -10.01
N ALA A 48 -5.17 -2.90 -9.67
CA ALA A 48 -5.00 -4.04 -10.55
C ALA A 48 -6.38 -4.55 -10.97
N GLU A 49 -6.56 -4.72 -12.26
CA GLU A 49 -7.81 -5.22 -12.83
C GLU A 49 -7.57 -6.32 -13.86
N GLU A 50 -8.52 -7.22 -13.97
CA GLU A 50 -8.53 -8.30 -14.94
C GLU A 50 -9.98 -8.59 -15.33
N HIS A 51 -10.25 -8.64 -16.64
CA HIS A 51 -11.61 -8.86 -17.16
C HIS A 51 -12.66 -7.91 -16.56
N ASN A 52 -12.30 -6.62 -16.42
CA ASN A 52 -13.14 -5.59 -15.80
C ASN A 52 -13.49 -5.82 -14.32
N ILE A 53 -12.70 -6.63 -13.64
CA ILE A 53 -12.84 -6.88 -12.20
C ILE A 53 -11.60 -6.30 -11.49
N TYR A 54 -11.82 -5.55 -10.42
CA TYR A 54 -10.73 -5.10 -9.55
C TYR A 54 -10.25 -6.28 -8.71
N ILE A 55 -8.98 -6.62 -8.84
CA ILE A 55 -8.38 -7.79 -8.19
C ILE A 55 -7.35 -7.42 -7.12
N GLY A 56 -6.96 -6.15 -7.05
CA GLY A 56 -6.05 -5.65 -6.03
C GLY A 56 -5.84 -4.15 -6.11
N PHE A 57 -5.24 -3.60 -5.06
CA PHE A 57 -4.78 -2.21 -5.03
C PHE A 57 -3.56 -2.08 -4.14
N ALA A 58 -2.81 -1.00 -4.31
CA ALA A 58 -1.74 -0.60 -3.41
C ALA A 58 -1.62 0.91 -3.35
N THR A 59 -1.29 1.44 -2.18
CA THR A 59 -0.93 2.85 -2.01
C THR A 59 0.51 2.98 -1.56
N VAL A 60 1.25 3.88 -2.18
CA VAL A 60 2.63 4.20 -1.85
C VAL A 60 2.77 5.71 -1.70
N GLY A 61 3.52 6.13 -0.71
CA GLY A 61 3.77 7.55 -0.46
C GLY A 61 5.21 7.82 -0.11
N LEU A 62 5.58 9.11 -0.11
CA LEU A 62 6.88 9.57 0.35
C LEU A 62 6.79 9.92 1.83
N ARG A 63 7.78 9.47 2.60
CA ARG A 63 7.96 9.85 3.99
C ARG A 63 9.21 10.71 4.08
N PHE A 64 9.08 11.87 4.72
CA PHE A 64 10.15 12.86 4.90
C PHE A 64 10.69 12.88 6.33
N GLU A 65 10.26 11.95 7.14
CA GLU A 65 10.70 11.70 8.50
C GLU A 65 11.55 10.44 8.56
N TYR A 66 12.30 10.28 9.63
CA TYR A 66 13.09 9.06 9.83
C TYR A 66 12.18 7.84 9.95
N ILE A 67 12.46 6.83 9.15
CA ILE A 67 11.85 5.51 9.22
C ILE A 67 12.92 4.53 9.70
N GLU A 68 12.61 3.77 10.74
CA GLU A 68 13.55 2.86 11.37
C GLU A 68 14.18 1.90 10.36
N GLY A 69 15.49 1.78 10.40
CA GLY A 69 16.27 0.95 9.48
C GLY A 69 16.66 1.64 8.18
N THR A 70 16.18 2.85 7.92
CA THR A 70 16.51 3.60 6.69
C THR A 70 17.64 4.60 6.91
N LYS A 71 18.30 4.98 5.81
CA LYS A 71 19.46 5.89 5.80
C LYS A 71 19.25 7.13 4.94
N THR A 72 18.14 7.21 4.22
CA THR A 72 17.88 8.26 3.22
C THR A 72 16.55 8.96 3.44
N LEU A 73 16.38 10.12 2.82
CA LEU A 73 15.13 10.87 2.75
C LEU A 73 14.97 11.44 1.33
N PRO A 74 13.78 11.43 0.76
CA PRO A 74 12.59 10.77 1.26
C PRO A 74 12.70 9.24 1.17
N VAL A 75 11.90 8.55 1.98
CA VAL A 75 11.73 7.09 1.91
C VAL A 75 10.37 6.82 1.26
N ALA A 76 10.33 5.93 0.27
CA ALA A 76 9.05 5.43 -0.22
C ALA A 76 8.45 4.48 0.81
N TYR A 77 7.15 4.58 1.06
CA TYR A 77 6.45 3.80 2.05
C TYR A 77 5.22 3.13 1.45
N LEU A 78 5.16 1.81 1.55
CA LEU A 78 3.96 1.05 1.18
C LEU A 78 2.94 1.24 2.31
N GLU A 79 1.90 2.02 2.05
CA GLU A 79 0.89 2.34 3.05
C GLU A 79 -0.13 1.20 3.18
N GLU A 80 -0.69 0.78 2.05
CA GLU A 80 -1.72 -0.25 2.01
C GLU A 80 -1.52 -1.12 0.77
N ILE A 81 -1.83 -2.41 0.92
CA ILE A 81 -1.91 -3.34 -0.20
C ILE A 81 -2.94 -4.42 0.12
N ALA A 82 -3.78 -4.73 -0.85
CA ALA A 82 -4.69 -5.87 -0.77
C ALA A 82 -4.85 -6.53 -2.13
N VAL A 83 -5.03 -7.83 -2.12
CA VAL A 83 -5.34 -8.65 -3.29
C VAL A 83 -6.59 -9.45 -2.97
N LYS A 84 -7.50 -9.50 -3.91
CA LYS A 84 -8.73 -10.29 -3.79
C LYS A 84 -8.39 -11.75 -3.55
N GLU A 85 -9.10 -12.40 -2.61
CA GLU A 85 -8.75 -13.73 -2.12
C GLU A 85 -8.54 -14.74 -3.24
N GLU A 86 -9.44 -14.76 -4.23
CA GLU A 86 -9.38 -15.69 -5.35
C GLU A 86 -8.16 -15.46 -6.28
N TYR A 87 -7.49 -14.33 -6.12
CA TYR A 87 -6.33 -13.94 -6.92
C TYR A 87 -5.03 -13.93 -6.12
N THR A 88 -5.06 -14.38 -4.87
CA THR A 88 -3.83 -14.54 -4.08
C THR A 88 -2.94 -15.62 -4.66
N SER A 89 -1.63 -15.50 -4.45
CA SER A 89 -0.62 -16.42 -4.99
C SER A 89 -0.57 -16.52 -6.52
N LYS A 90 -1.16 -15.56 -7.23
CA LYS A 90 -1.15 -15.48 -8.70
C LYS A 90 -0.26 -14.33 -9.21
N GLY A 91 0.58 -13.77 -8.34
CA GLY A 91 1.54 -12.73 -8.72
C GLY A 91 1.00 -11.30 -8.71
N VAL A 92 -0.27 -11.08 -8.35
CA VAL A 92 -0.88 -9.74 -8.32
C VAL A 92 -0.19 -8.83 -7.32
N GLY A 93 0.04 -9.32 -6.10
CA GLY A 93 0.72 -8.53 -5.06
C GLY A 93 2.14 -8.15 -5.46
N LYS A 94 2.89 -9.09 -6.04
CA LYS A 94 4.24 -8.82 -6.54
C LYS A 94 4.23 -7.78 -7.66
N ALA A 95 3.27 -7.85 -8.55
CA ALA A 95 3.14 -6.89 -9.66
C ALA A 95 2.80 -5.48 -9.13
N LEU A 96 1.94 -5.39 -8.12
CA LEU A 96 1.65 -4.12 -7.43
C LEU A 96 2.90 -3.54 -6.75
N ILE A 97 3.67 -4.38 -6.04
CA ILE A 97 4.94 -3.95 -5.43
C ILE A 97 5.90 -3.43 -6.51
N ASN A 98 6.04 -4.11 -7.63
CA ASN A 98 6.91 -3.65 -8.73
C ASN A 98 6.49 -2.27 -9.25
N MET A 99 5.19 -1.99 -9.33
CA MET A 99 4.70 -0.66 -9.73
C MET A 99 5.04 0.40 -8.67
N CYS A 100 4.89 0.06 -7.39
CA CYS A 100 5.27 0.95 -6.29
C CYS A 100 6.78 1.25 -6.31
N GLU A 101 7.61 0.23 -6.53
CA GLU A 101 9.07 0.39 -6.63
C GLU A 101 9.47 1.28 -7.81
N LYS A 102 8.81 1.10 -8.96
CA LYS A 102 9.04 1.97 -10.12
C LYS A 102 8.72 3.42 -9.79
N TRP A 103 7.56 3.67 -9.21
CA TRP A 103 7.15 5.00 -8.77
C TRP A 103 8.14 5.60 -7.76
N ALA A 104 8.59 4.80 -6.80
CA ALA A 104 9.56 5.23 -5.80
C ALA A 104 10.88 5.68 -6.45
N LYS A 105 11.39 4.91 -7.39
CA LYS A 105 12.61 5.26 -8.15
C LYS A 105 12.44 6.52 -8.98
N GLU A 106 11.29 6.71 -9.60
CA GLU A 106 10.95 7.93 -10.35
C GLU A 106 10.87 9.17 -9.43
N HIS A 107 10.62 8.97 -8.13
CA HIS A 107 10.62 10.02 -7.10
C HIS A 107 11.94 10.08 -6.33
N CYS A 108 13.03 9.57 -6.91
CA CYS A 108 14.40 9.63 -6.37
C CYS A 108 14.58 8.87 -5.04
N CYS A 109 13.70 7.93 -4.71
CA CYS A 109 13.88 7.07 -3.54
C CYS A 109 14.84 5.93 -3.84
N THR A 110 15.69 5.62 -2.88
CA THR A 110 16.61 4.47 -2.90
C THR A 110 16.24 3.42 -1.86
N GLU A 111 15.27 3.73 -1.02
CA GLU A 111 14.77 2.82 0.01
C GLU A 111 13.24 2.77 -0.03
N PHE A 112 12.70 1.56 0.18
CA PHE A 112 11.27 1.29 0.20
C PHE A 112 10.94 0.57 1.51
N ALA A 113 10.14 1.18 2.35
CA ALA A 113 9.77 0.67 3.65
C ALA A 113 8.29 0.28 3.70
N SER A 114 7.96 -0.54 4.66
CA SER A 114 6.59 -0.96 4.94
C SER A 114 6.50 -1.50 6.36
N ASP A 115 5.31 -1.79 6.82
CA ASP A 115 5.06 -2.49 8.07
C ASP A 115 3.85 -3.42 7.96
N CYS A 116 3.72 -4.29 8.92
CA CYS A 116 2.50 -5.03 9.19
C CYS A 116 2.44 -5.37 10.67
N SER A 117 1.23 -5.67 11.17
CA SER A 117 1.06 -6.13 12.54
C SER A 117 1.85 -7.42 12.78
N VAL A 118 2.43 -7.58 13.97
CA VAL A 118 3.16 -8.80 14.37
C VAL A 118 2.27 -10.05 14.28
N ASP A 119 0.96 -9.89 14.41
CA ASP A 119 -0.02 -10.98 14.30
C ASP A 119 -0.40 -11.30 12.85
N ASN A 120 -0.02 -10.46 11.91
CA ASN A 120 -0.31 -10.66 10.49
C ASN A 120 0.75 -11.57 9.85
N VAL A 121 0.64 -12.87 10.06
CA VAL A 121 1.58 -13.87 9.55
C VAL A 121 1.63 -13.87 8.02
N ALA A 122 0.48 -13.76 7.37
CA ALA A 122 0.41 -13.70 5.90
C ALA A 122 1.11 -12.44 5.36
N GLY A 123 0.94 -11.30 6.03
CA GLY A 123 1.62 -10.05 5.68
C GLY A 123 3.14 -10.15 5.84
N GLU A 124 3.63 -10.79 6.91
CA GLU A 124 5.05 -11.03 7.10
C GLU A 124 5.63 -11.88 5.97
N HIS A 125 4.98 -12.99 5.64
CA HIS A 125 5.39 -13.86 4.53
C HIS A 125 5.41 -13.12 3.19
N PHE A 126 4.38 -12.33 2.93
CA PHE A 126 4.28 -11.53 1.70
C PHE A 126 5.43 -10.54 1.58
N HIS A 127 5.74 -9.79 2.64
CA HIS A 127 6.85 -8.83 2.64
C HIS A 127 8.17 -9.53 2.35
N LYS A 128 8.46 -10.63 3.03
CA LYS A 128 9.69 -11.39 2.80
C LYS A 128 9.76 -11.97 1.39
N ALA A 129 8.64 -12.48 0.87
CA ALA A 129 8.57 -13.04 -0.48
C ALA A 129 8.76 -11.98 -1.58
N THR A 130 8.46 -10.71 -1.29
CA THR A 130 8.62 -9.59 -2.23
C THR A 130 9.91 -8.79 -2.02
N GLY A 131 10.82 -9.27 -1.18
CA GLY A 131 12.17 -8.72 -1.04
C GLY A 131 12.39 -7.79 0.14
N PHE A 132 11.35 -7.53 0.96
CA PHE A 132 11.53 -6.77 2.19
C PHE A 132 12.26 -7.61 3.25
N LYS A 133 13.06 -6.95 4.07
CA LYS A 133 13.74 -7.55 5.22
C LYS A 133 13.17 -6.93 6.50
N GLU A 134 12.90 -7.77 7.49
CA GLU A 134 12.51 -7.28 8.81
C GLU A 134 13.67 -6.51 9.45
N VAL A 135 13.41 -5.29 9.90
CA VAL A 135 14.41 -4.43 10.55
C VAL A 135 14.11 -4.18 12.03
N SER A 136 12.84 -4.26 12.44
CA SER A 136 12.46 -4.04 13.83
C SER A 136 11.03 -4.51 14.12
N ARG A 137 10.71 -4.63 15.40
CA ARG A 137 9.37 -4.83 15.93
C ARG A 137 9.12 -3.80 17.01
N ASN A 138 7.98 -3.10 16.93
CA ASN A 138 7.68 -2.01 17.85
C ASN A 138 6.48 -2.33 18.73
N ILE A 139 6.47 -1.74 19.92
CA ILE A 139 5.32 -1.72 20.81
C ILE A 139 4.76 -0.30 20.80
N HIS A 140 3.47 -0.17 20.52
CA HIS A 140 2.78 1.12 20.52
C HIS A 140 2.09 1.35 21.85
N PHE A 141 2.21 2.57 22.39
CA PHE A 141 1.58 2.96 23.64
C PHE A 141 0.65 4.15 23.40
N LEU A 142 -0.48 4.18 24.08
CA LEU A 142 -1.45 5.28 24.08
C LEU A 142 -1.87 5.62 25.50
N LYS A 143 -1.93 6.89 25.81
CA LYS A 143 -2.46 7.38 27.08
C LYS A 143 -3.52 8.46 26.79
N PRO A 144 -4.80 8.20 27.07
CA PRO A 144 -5.82 9.25 27.02
C PRO A 144 -5.53 10.34 28.06
N LEU A 145 -5.85 11.57 27.71
CA LEU A 145 -5.67 12.73 28.60
C LEU A 145 -7.00 13.30 29.03
#